data_0773ce29464f06e1bb03681391834a8f
#
_entry.id   0773ce29464f06e1bb03681391834a8f
#
_cell.length_a   1.000
_cell.length_b   1.000
_cell.length_c   1.000
_cell.angle_alpha   90.00
_cell.angle_beta   90.00
_cell.angle_gamma   90.00
#
_symmetry.space_group_name_H-M   'P 1'
#
loop_
_entity.id
_entity.type
_entity.pdbx_description
1 polymer ?
#
loop_
_entity_poly.entity_id
_entity_poly.type
_entity_poly.pdbx_seq_one_letter_code
_entity_poly.pdbx_strand_id
1 'polypeptide(L)'
;MIAIVLCVTSSFAAPVGTVNEVYSKNGMVSSAHGLASKAGVEVMKKGGNAVDAAVATALALGVVEGNASSIGGSGFAVIRFAKTGEVIVLDYQSSAHGAASPAMFEPAPGEKPKTLLGHRSVAVPGWLMGMTELLDRYGNLTFAEVAAPAIRLAEEGFIVDASQESIYLENYEKVAKYNKDLSAIPFYIDEMPMKAGSRLKQPALAKTYRLIAEKGREVFYGGEIGEAIVKAVNANGPIFTIQDLKNYKLFERKPVQSSYRGYKVYAVPPASSGGMPTVQLLNILENFPIGDWGHNHPKTLHYVAEAMKFMLLDRDRFIGDPAFVKIPIEGISSKEYAKLLASKIQPYGVISTIPAEDPWRFQGALKSSGEALASEHFSTSTLSVVDKEGNIVTSTNSLSFFFGSGVFVPEYGFFLNNTMDNFAKNAKSVNAPQPGKRTLSTMSPLLIMDPQGRPFMSLGSAGGVRIMSAIAQIIMNVIDHGMGMDEAIEQARIHNATSGNKSRALEIEPRMEKEVIEYLRLRGHNIEEGVYIGTAQGILFDHEKGQMNGGADSRRLGVAVGF
;
A
#
# COMPACT_ATOMS: atom_id res chain seq x y z
N MET A 1 -6.39 -7.08 48.16
CA MET A 1 -5.12 -7.20 47.48
C MET A 1 -5.39 -7.07 45.98
N ILE A 2 -5.20 -5.87 45.42
CA ILE A 2 -5.40 -5.56 44.00
C ILE A 2 -4.04 -5.79 43.35
N ALA A 3 -3.93 -6.82 42.53
CA ALA A 3 -2.72 -7.07 41.72
C ALA A 3 -2.71 -6.09 40.54
N ILE A 4 -1.82 -5.11 40.61
CA ILE A 4 -1.48 -4.24 39.47
C ILE A 4 -0.60 -5.07 38.55
N VAL A 5 -1.17 -5.51 37.42
CA VAL A 5 -0.40 -6.07 36.31
C VAL A 5 0.25 -4.90 35.59
N LEU A 6 1.52 -4.64 35.85
CA LEU A 6 2.35 -3.78 35.01
C LEU A 6 2.57 -4.51 33.66
N CYS A 7 1.82 -4.11 32.64
CA CYS A 7 2.20 -4.40 31.25
C CYS A 7 3.48 -3.62 30.93
N VAL A 8 4.63 -4.29 31.03
CA VAL A 8 5.87 -3.82 30.45
C VAL A 8 5.78 -4.12 28.94
N THR A 9 5.35 -3.13 28.18
CA THR A 9 5.51 -3.14 26.71
C THR A 9 6.98 -2.92 26.42
N SER A 10 7.76 -4.00 26.35
CA SER A 10 9.08 -3.95 25.76
C SER A 10 8.91 -3.82 24.23
N SER A 11 8.79 -2.58 23.76
CA SER A 11 9.01 -2.26 22.36
C SER A 11 10.46 -2.61 22.04
N PHE A 12 10.70 -3.76 21.42
CA PHE A 12 11.94 -4.00 20.71
C PHE A 12 11.89 -3.15 19.43
N ALA A 13 12.17 -1.85 19.56
CA ALA A 13 12.51 -1.03 18.43
C ALA A 13 13.78 -1.63 17.82
N ALA A 14 13.73 -2.00 16.55
CA ALA A 14 14.94 -2.26 15.78
C ALA A 14 15.89 -1.06 15.95
N PRO A 15 17.20 -1.29 16.02
CA PRO A 15 18.16 -0.19 16.21
C PRO A 15 17.94 0.84 15.11
N VAL A 16 17.71 2.08 15.54
CA VAL A 16 17.43 3.23 14.70
C VAL A 16 18.54 3.42 13.67
N GLY A 17 18.18 3.32 12.36
CA GLY A 17 18.91 4.03 11.33
C GLY A 17 20.31 3.54 11.01
N THR A 18 20.54 2.23 10.85
CA THR A 18 21.70 1.81 10.04
C THR A 18 21.27 1.97 8.57
N VAL A 19 21.77 3.03 7.93
CA VAL A 19 21.63 3.20 6.47
C VAL A 19 22.37 2.03 5.81
N ASN A 20 21.63 1.14 5.17
CA ASN A 20 22.15 -0.03 4.46
C ASN A 20 21.99 0.16 2.95
N GLU A 21 22.71 1.10 2.40
CA GLU A 21 22.67 1.37 0.96
C GLU A 21 23.17 0.18 0.15
N VAL A 22 22.34 -0.30 -0.76
CA VAL A 22 22.64 -1.37 -1.70
C VAL A 22 22.80 -0.79 -3.10
N TYR A 23 23.95 -1.05 -3.72
CA TYR A 23 24.24 -0.62 -5.10
C TYR A 23 24.29 -1.80 -6.05
N SER A 24 23.81 -1.60 -7.29
CA SER A 24 23.86 -2.62 -8.34
C SER A 24 23.83 -2.01 -9.74
N LYS A 25 24.38 -2.75 -10.73
CA LYS A 25 24.39 -2.36 -12.14
C LYS A 25 23.49 -3.21 -13.03
N ASN A 26 23.21 -4.45 -12.65
CA ASN A 26 22.55 -5.43 -13.53
C ASN A 26 21.06 -5.61 -13.23
N GLY A 27 20.63 -5.34 -12.00
CA GLY A 27 19.24 -5.46 -11.60
C GLY A 27 19.10 -5.30 -10.10
N MET A 28 17.92 -4.87 -9.66
CA MET A 28 17.64 -4.63 -8.25
C MET A 28 16.19 -4.94 -7.91
N VAL A 29 16.01 -5.54 -6.74
CA VAL A 29 14.70 -5.75 -6.10
C VAL A 29 14.75 -5.18 -4.70
N SER A 30 13.86 -4.23 -4.40
CA SER A 30 13.59 -3.77 -3.05
C SER A 30 12.17 -4.20 -2.66
N SER A 31 12.01 -4.91 -1.54
CA SER A 31 10.70 -5.37 -1.09
C SER A 31 10.58 -5.40 0.43
N ALA A 32 9.36 -5.58 0.93
CA ALA A 32 9.05 -5.59 2.36
C ALA A 32 9.71 -6.74 3.15
N HIS A 33 10.33 -7.72 2.46
CA HIS A 33 11.01 -8.84 3.11
C HIS A 33 12.20 -9.36 2.29
N GLY A 34 13.36 -9.54 2.92
CA GLY A 34 14.61 -9.92 2.24
C GLY A 34 14.55 -11.25 1.49
N LEU A 35 13.79 -12.24 1.96
CA LEU A 35 13.60 -13.51 1.24
C LEU A 35 12.81 -13.31 -0.06
N ALA A 36 11.88 -12.38 -0.10
CA ALA A 36 11.13 -12.05 -1.30
C ALA A 36 12.00 -11.30 -2.32
N SER A 37 12.83 -10.36 -1.87
CA SER A 37 13.79 -9.68 -2.75
C SER A 37 14.77 -10.67 -3.40
N LYS A 38 15.26 -11.65 -2.63
CA LYS A 38 16.12 -12.73 -3.14
C LYS A 38 15.40 -13.60 -4.18
N ALA A 39 14.11 -13.90 -4.00
CA ALA A 39 13.31 -14.65 -4.96
C ALA A 39 13.22 -13.92 -6.32
N GLY A 40 12.98 -12.61 -6.32
CA GLY A 40 12.97 -11.80 -7.54
C GLY A 40 14.32 -11.75 -8.25
N VAL A 41 15.42 -11.55 -7.49
CA VAL A 41 16.78 -11.58 -8.05
C VAL A 41 17.14 -12.96 -8.61
N GLU A 42 16.71 -14.06 -7.95
CA GLU A 42 16.90 -15.41 -8.48
C GLU A 42 16.26 -15.58 -9.87
N VAL A 43 15.05 -15.08 -10.03
CA VAL A 43 14.31 -15.16 -11.31
C VAL A 43 14.98 -14.30 -12.39
N MET A 44 15.43 -13.09 -12.06
CA MET A 44 16.21 -12.28 -13.04
C MET A 44 17.50 -12.97 -13.47
N LYS A 45 18.24 -13.60 -12.55
CA LYS A 45 19.47 -14.37 -12.88
C LYS A 45 19.20 -15.58 -13.77
N LYS A 46 17.98 -16.10 -13.80
CA LYS A 46 17.54 -17.18 -14.71
C LYS A 46 17.02 -16.68 -16.06
N GLY A 47 17.11 -15.39 -16.35
CA GLY A 47 16.71 -14.79 -17.63
C GLY A 47 15.33 -14.11 -17.62
N GLY A 48 14.68 -14.04 -16.47
CA GLY A 48 13.47 -13.24 -16.29
C GLY A 48 13.75 -11.74 -16.37
N ASN A 49 12.75 -10.97 -16.84
CA ASN A 49 12.78 -9.51 -16.85
C ASN A 49 12.21 -8.93 -15.53
N ALA A 50 12.05 -7.60 -15.46
CA ALA A 50 11.51 -6.93 -14.28
C ALA A 50 10.09 -7.40 -13.89
N VAL A 51 9.27 -7.80 -14.87
CA VAL A 51 7.90 -8.31 -14.63
C VAL A 51 7.96 -9.69 -13.99
N ASP A 52 8.75 -10.61 -14.53
CA ASP A 52 8.96 -11.96 -13.97
C ASP A 52 9.44 -11.86 -12.51
N ALA A 53 10.42 -10.99 -12.27
CA ALA A 53 10.98 -10.77 -10.94
C ALA A 53 9.97 -10.13 -9.97
N ALA A 54 9.13 -9.20 -10.45
CA ALA A 54 8.09 -8.58 -9.64
C ALA A 54 7.01 -9.60 -9.23
N VAL A 55 6.59 -10.47 -10.15
CA VAL A 55 5.64 -11.55 -9.86
C VAL A 55 6.24 -12.57 -8.89
N ALA A 56 7.50 -12.98 -9.09
CA ALA A 56 8.19 -13.90 -8.17
C ALA A 56 8.33 -13.30 -6.76
N THR A 57 8.67 -11.99 -6.68
CA THR A 57 8.75 -11.27 -5.41
C THR A 57 7.38 -11.19 -4.73
N ALA A 58 6.31 -10.88 -5.47
CA ALA A 58 4.95 -10.80 -4.95
C ALA A 58 4.43 -12.16 -4.45
N LEU A 59 4.72 -13.26 -5.17
CA LEU A 59 4.42 -14.63 -4.75
C LEU A 59 5.17 -14.99 -3.45
N ALA A 60 6.46 -14.66 -3.37
CA ALA A 60 7.26 -14.88 -2.18
C ALA A 60 6.79 -14.03 -0.98
N LEU A 61 6.38 -12.76 -1.19
CA LEU A 61 5.73 -11.94 -0.16
C LEU A 61 4.43 -12.60 0.34
N GLY A 62 3.64 -13.22 -0.55
CA GLY A 62 2.46 -14.00 -0.18
C GLY A 62 2.76 -15.18 0.76
N VAL A 63 4.01 -15.64 0.81
CA VAL A 63 4.50 -16.66 1.76
C VAL A 63 5.02 -16.01 3.04
N VAL A 64 5.99 -15.08 2.93
CA VAL A 64 6.73 -14.54 4.09
C VAL A 64 6.00 -13.40 4.79
N GLU A 65 5.08 -12.73 4.12
CA GLU A 65 4.15 -11.70 4.62
C GLU A 65 2.68 -12.05 4.29
N GLY A 66 2.32 -13.32 4.30
CA GLY A 66 0.96 -13.80 3.98
C GLY A 66 -0.16 -13.24 4.87
N ASN A 67 0.21 -12.61 5.98
CA ASN A 67 -0.65 -11.82 6.85
C ASN A 67 -0.94 -10.40 6.31
N ALA A 68 -0.11 -9.88 5.41
CA ALA A 68 -0.23 -8.51 4.88
C ALA A 68 -0.68 -8.46 3.41
N SER A 69 -0.14 -9.35 2.58
CA SER A 69 -0.49 -9.47 1.16
C SER A 69 -0.41 -10.92 0.71
N SER A 70 -1.40 -11.37 -0.06
CA SER A 70 -1.42 -12.73 -0.61
C SER A 70 -2.44 -12.84 -1.75
N ILE A 71 -2.60 -14.06 -2.26
CA ILE A 71 -3.53 -14.42 -3.35
C ILE A 71 -4.99 -14.01 -3.10
N GLY A 72 -5.43 -13.90 -1.82
CA GLY A 72 -6.75 -13.42 -1.43
C GLY A 72 -6.91 -11.90 -1.41
N GLY A 73 -5.88 -11.15 -1.83
CA GLY A 73 -5.80 -9.69 -1.80
C GLY A 73 -6.04 -9.00 -3.12
N SER A 74 -5.47 -7.80 -3.23
CA SER A 74 -5.55 -6.92 -4.39
C SER A 74 -4.35 -5.98 -4.47
N GLY A 75 -4.29 -5.13 -5.49
CA GLY A 75 -3.18 -4.18 -5.62
C GLY A 75 -3.20 -3.33 -6.87
N PHE A 76 -2.08 -2.62 -7.04
CA PHE A 76 -1.74 -1.83 -8.24
C PHE A 76 -0.27 -2.04 -8.59
N ALA A 77 0.03 -2.01 -9.89
CA ALA A 77 1.38 -1.98 -10.39
C ALA A 77 1.56 -0.81 -11.37
N VAL A 78 2.66 -0.08 -11.25
CA VAL A 78 3.14 0.90 -12.22
C VAL A 78 4.32 0.28 -12.95
N ILE A 79 4.25 0.26 -14.27
CA ILE A 79 5.22 -0.44 -15.11
C ILE A 79 5.77 0.54 -16.13
N ARG A 80 7.10 0.56 -16.27
CA ARG A 80 7.78 1.27 -17.35
C ARG A 80 8.52 0.28 -18.25
N PHE A 81 8.27 0.39 -19.53
CA PHE A 81 8.99 -0.38 -20.55
C PHE A 81 10.20 0.40 -21.06
N ALA A 82 11.39 -0.14 -20.89
CA ALA A 82 12.64 0.53 -21.27
C ALA A 82 12.69 0.83 -22.78
N LYS A 83 12.23 -0.11 -23.62
CA LYS A 83 12.26 -0.01 -25.08
C LYS A 83 11.42 1.14 -25.64
N THR A 84 10.26 1.41 -25.05
CA THR A 84 9.30 2.43 -25.56
C THR A 84 9.28 3.69 -24.70
N GLY A 85 9.73 3.60 -23.45
CA GLY A 85 9.56 4.63 -22.44
C GLY A 85 8.13 4.76 -21.91
N GLU A 86 7.20 3.93 -22.39
CA GLU A 86 5.80 3.93 -21.98
C GLU A 86 5.66 3.55 -20.50
N VAL A 87 4.74 4.23 -19.81
CA VAL A 87 4.36 3.94 -18.43
C VAL A 87 2.87 3.64 -18.39
N ILE A 88 2.53 2.46 -17.89
CA ILE A 88 1.14 2.01 -17.66
C ILE A 88 0.90 1.71 -16.19
N VAL A 89 -0.37 1.68 -15.80
CA VAL A 89 -0.82 1.21 -14.48
C VAL A 89 -1.75 0.03 -14.65
N LEU A 90 -1.44 -1.07 -13.99
CA LEU A 90 -2.34 -2.21 -13.89
C LEU A 90 -3.12 -2.13 -12.57
N ASP A 91 -4.45 -2.00 -12.69
CA ASP A 91 -5.38 -1.90 -11.57
C ASP A 91 -6.08 -3.25 -11.36
N TYR A 92 -5.59 -4.01 -10.40
CA TYR A 92 -6.19 -5.26 -9.92
C TYR A 92 -6.75 -5.12 -8.49
N GLN A 93 -7.29 -3.91 -8.18
CA GLN A 93 -7.99 -3.65 -6.92
C GLN A 93 -9.23 -4.53 -6.80
N SER A 94 -9.55 -4.95 -5.56
CA SER A 94 -10.75 -5.72 -5.26
C SER A 94 -12.02 -4.98 -5.68
N SER A 95 -13.03 -5.73 -6.09
CA SER A 95 -14.37 -5.20 -6.39
C SER A 95 -15.41 -5.72 -5.41
N ALA A 96 -16.44 -4.94 -5.18
CA ALA A 96 -17.58 -5.34 -4.36
C ALA A 96 -18.32 -6.53 -4.99
N HIS A 97 -18.73 -7.49 -4.17
CA HIS A 97 -19.57 -8.62 -4.58
C HIS A 97 -21.00 -8.17 -4.93
N GLY A 98 -21.78 -9.03 -5.59
CA GLY A 98 -23.12 -8.71 -6.10
C GLY A 98 -24.16 -8.31 -5.05
N ALA A 99 -23.97 -8.72 -3.79
CA ALA A 99 -24.85 -8.34 -2.68
C ALA A 99 -24.45 -7.03 -1.97
N ALA A 100 -23.45 -6.30 -2.49
CA ALA A 100 -22.95 -5.07 -1.86
C ALA A 100 -23.99 -3.95 -1.89
N SER A 101 -24.25 -3.33 -0.76
CA SER A 101 -25.12 -2.17 -0.60
C SER A 101 -24.73 -1.34 0.61
N PRO A 102 -25.13 -0.06 0.71
CA PRO A 102 -24.89 0.74 1.90
C PRO A 102 -25.45 0.13 3.20
N ALA A 103 -26.55 -0.63 3.12
CA ALA A 103 -27.16 -1.31 4.28
C ALA A 103 -26.22 -2.31 4.98
N MET A 104 -25.15 -2.79 4.30
CA MET A 104 -24.19 -3.69 4.94
C MET A 104 -23.43 -3.05 6.10
N PHE A 105 -23.40 -1.72 6.20
CA PHE A 105 -22.76 -0.95 7.27
C PHE A 105 -23.72 -0.47 8.34
N GLU A 106 -25.03 -0.71 8.19
CA GLU A 106 -26.01 -0.30 9.19
C GLU A 106 -25.76 -1.08 10.49
N PRO A 107 -25.56 -0.38 11.62
CA PRO A 107 -25.43 -1.04 12.91
C PRO A 107 -26.76 -1.61 13.35
N ALA A 108 -26.74 -2.61 14.20
CA ALA A 108 -27.96 -3.03 14.90
C ALA A 108 -28.51 -1.88 15.75
N PRO A 109 -29.82 -1.85 16.04
CA PRO A 109 -30.41 -0.81 16.87
C PRO A 109 -29.65 -0.62 18.19
N GLY A 110 -29.16 0.60 18.44
CA GLY A 110 -28.36 0.95 19.62
C GLY A 110 -26.84 0.74 19.49
N GLU A 111 -26.35 0.21 18.36
CA GLU A 111 -24.90 0.06 18.10
C GLU A 111 -24.36 1.21 17.24
N LYS A 112 -23.07 1.56 17.48
CA LYS A 112 -22.34 2.47 16.55
C LYS A 112 -21.85 1.68 15.33
N PRO A 113 -21.71 2.30 14.14
CA PRO A 113 -21.06 1.68 13.00
C PRO A 113 -19.67 1.20 13.38
N LYS A 114 -19.41 -0.09 13.18
CA LYS A 114 -18.11 -0.74 13.49
C LYS A 114 -17.33 -0.98 12.21
N THR A 115 -16.02 -1.17 12.34
CA THR A 115 -15.17 -1.72 11.29
C THR A 115 -15.74 -3.05 10.81
N LEU A 116 -15.87 -3.21 9.49
CA LEU A 116 -16.38 -4.42 8.89
C LEU A 116 -15.27 -5.48 8.85
N LEU A 117 -15.44 -6.56 9.58
CA LEU A 117 -14.53 -7.70 9.65
C LEU A 117 -15.27 -9.02 9.38
N GLY A 118 -14.52 -10.10 9.19
CA GLY A 118 -15.04 -11.42 8.92
C GLY A 118 -15.64 -11.55 7.53
N HIS A 119 -16.54 -12.48 7.36
CA HIS A 119 -17.10 -12.91 6.08
C HIS A 119 -17.70 -11.75 5.24
N ARG A 120 -18.43 -10.84 5.87
CA ARG A 120 -19.06 -9.68 5.20
C ARG A 120 -18.07 -8.62 4.68
N SER A 121 -16.82 -8.66 5.15
CA SER A 121 -15.81 -7.70 4.74
C SER A 121 -15.03 -8.12 3.49
N VAL A 122 -15.23 -9.34 3.01
CA VAL A 122 -14.50 -9.89 1.87
C VAL A 122 -15.04 -9.31 0.57
N ALA A 123 -14.17 -8.64 -0.19
CA ALA A 123 -14.41 -8.26 -1.57
C ALA A 123 -13.80 -9.29 -2.53
N VAL A 124 -14.20 -9.26 -3.80
CA VAL A 124 -13.66 -10.14 -4.85
C VAL A 124 -12.17 -9.90 -5.02
N PRO A 125 -11.31 -10.90 -4.77
CA PRO A 125 -9.86 -10.73 -4.84
C PRO A 125 -9.39 -10.52 -6.28
N GLY A 126 -8.48 -9.54 -6.48
CA GLY A 126 -7.92 -9.25 -7.80
C GLY A 126 -6.45 -9.61 -7.96
N TRP A 127 -5.76 -9.93 -6.86
CA TRP A 127 -4.31 -10.07 -6.85
C TRP A 127 -3.79 -11.11 -7.86
N LEU A 128 -4.38 -12.31 -7.88
CA LEU A 128 -3.95 -13.37 -8.80
C LEU A 128 -4.16 -12.98 -10.27
N MET A 129 -5.29 -12.33 -10.59
CA MET A 129 -5.52 -11.80 -11.95
C MET A 129 -4.43 -10.81 -12.34
N GLY A 130 -4.06 -9.90 -11.42
CA GLY A 130 -2.98 -8.95 -11.65
C GLY A 130 -1.64 -9.62 -11.94
N MET A 131 -1.24 -10.59 -11.12
CA MET A 131 0.04 -11.28 -11.26
C MET A 131 0.11 -12.12 -12.55
N THR A 132 -0.95 -12.86 -12.87
CA THR A 132 -0.99 -13.68 -14.08
C THR A 132 -1.07 -12.84 -15.35
N GLU A 133 -1.87 -11.76 -15.38
CA GLU A 133 -1.91 -10.84 -16.53
C GLU A 133 -0.58 -10.12 -16.76
N LEU A 134 0.09 -9.69 -15.69
CA LEU A 134 1.44 -9.12 -15.80
C LEU A 134 2.38 -10.10 -16.51
N LEU A 135 2.40 -11.34 -16.04
CA LEU A 135 3.27 -12.38 -16.54
C LEU A 135 2.92 -12.76 -18.00
N ASP A 136 1.64 -13.03 -18.28
CA ASP A 136 1.16 -13.45 -19.60
C ASP A 136 1.43 -12.40 -20.68
N ARG A 137 1.35 -11.10 -20.34
CA ARG A 137 1.49 -10.01 -21.29
C ARG A 137 2.90 -9.49 -21.45
N TYR A 138 3.70 -9.53 -20.40
CA TYR A 138 4.96 -8.80 -20.34
C TYR A 138 6.13 -9.61 -19.74
N GLY A 139 5.90 -10.80 -19.22
CA GLY A 139 6.93 -11.71 -18.71
C GLY A 139 7.60 -12.53 -19.83
N ASN A 140 8.73 -13.09 -19.50
CA ASN A 140 9.48 -14.00 -20.37
C ASN A 140 9.39 -15.47 -19.91
N LEU A 141 8.98 -15.69 -18.67
CA LEU A 141 8.96 -16.99 -18.00
C LEU A 141 7.52 -17.47 -17.73
N THR A 142 7.36 -18.76 -17.54
CA THR A 142 6.09 -19.37 -17.15
C THR A 142 5.76 -19.10 -15.68
N PHE A 143 4.49 -19.20 -15.31
CA PHE A 143 4.07 -19.09 -13.91
C PHE A 143 4.78 -20.13 -13.01
N ALA A 144 5.01 -21.35 -13.51
CA ALA A 144 5.75 -22.40 -12.78
C ALA A 144 7.18 -21.96 -12.44
N GLU A 145 7.88 -21.34 -13.40
CA GLU A 145 9.25 -20.86 -13.20
C GLU A 145 9.34 -19.70 -12.21
N VAL A 146 8.44 -18.71 -12.31
CA VAL A 146 8.44 -17.57 -11.40
C VAL A 146 7.92 -17.92 -10.01
N ALA A 147 7.04 -18.91 -9.88
CA ALA A 147 6.51 -19.38 -8.60
C ALA A 147 7.49 -20.32 -7.84
N ALA A 148 8.49 -20.91 -8.52
CA ALA A 148 9.36 -21.89 -7.93
C ALA A 148 10.07 -21.44 -6.63
N PRO A 149 10.62 -20.20 -6.53
CA PRO A 149 11.20 -19.73 -5.26
C PRO A 149 10.18 -19.63 -4.12
N ALA A 150 8.97 -19.13 -4.42
CA ALA A 150 7.89 -19.02 -3.43
C ALA A 150 7.38 -20.38 -2.95
N ILE A 151 7.25 -21.34 -3.87
CA ILE A 151 6.88 -22.73 -3.55
C ILE A 151 7.90 -23.35 -2.60
N ARG A 152 9.22 -23.21 -2.90
CA ARG A 152 10.29 -23.67 -1.99
C ARG A 152 10.18 -23.04 -0.61
N LEU A 153 10.03 -21.71 -0.54
CA LEU A 153 9.88 -21.00 0.74
C LEU A 153 8.67 -21.51 1.54
N ALA A 154 7.56 -21.81 0.88
CA ALA A 154 6.36 -22.32 1.54
C ALA A 154 6.55 -23.76 2.06
N GLU A 155 7.30 -24.62 1.36
CA GLU A 155 7.55 -26.00 1.75
C GLU A 155 8.66 -26.15 2.79
N GLU A 156 9.81 -25.53 2.55
CA GLU A 156 10.96 -25.59 3.44
C GLU A 156 10.73 -24.74 4.70
N GLY A 157 9.94 -23.69 4.56
CA GLY A 157 9.61 -22.73 5.61
C GLY A 157 10.72 -21.70 5.84
N PHE A 158 10.37 -20.66 6.57
CA PHE A 158 11.25 -19.57 6.99
C PHE A 158 11.15 -19.36 8.50
N ILE A 159 12.11 -18.63 9.08
CA ILE A 159 12.11 -18.33 10.51
C ILE A 159 11.27 -17.08 10.77
N VAL A 160 10.29 -17.21 11.66
CA VAL A 160 9.47 -16.10 12.17
C VAL A 160 10.33 -15.17 13.01
N ASP A 161 10.24 -13.87 12.79
CA ASP A 161 10.90 -12.85 13.59
C ASP A 161 9.98 -12.26 14.67
N ALA A 162 10.55 -11.40 15.53
CA ALA A 162 9.81 -10.81 16.66
C ALA A 162 8.68 -9.87 16.21
N SER A 163 8.82 -9.19 15.08
CA SER A 163 7.76 -8.30 14.56
C SER A 163 6.58 -9.10 14.02
N GLN A 164 6.86 -10.22 13.37
CA GLN A 164 5.83 -11.15 12.91
C GLN A 164 5.08 -11.80 14.09
N GLU A 165 5.80 -12.24 15.13
CA GLU A 165 5.18 -12.77 16.36
C GLU A 165 4.21 -11.73 16.97
N SER A 166 4.63 -10.46 17.10
CA SER A 166 3.77 -9.37 17.59
C SER A 166 2.51 -9.23 16.75
N ILE A 167 2.64 -9.19 15.42
CA ILE A 167 1.50 -9.09 14.50
C ILE A 167 0.55 -10.29 14.65
N TYR A 168 1.09 -11.52 14.81
CA TYR A 168 0.26 -12.72 14.95
C TYR A 168 -0.50 -12.69 16.28
N LEU A 169 0.13 -12.23 17.35
CA LEU A 169 -0.47 -12.10 18.68
C LEU A 169 -1.57 -11.01 18.69
N GLU A 170 -1.28 -9.82 18.15
CA GLU A 170 -2.24 -8.70 18.09
C GLU A 170 -3.50 -9.03 17.30
N ASN A 171 -3.41 -9.95 16.32
CA ASN A 171 -4.53 -10.33 15.48
C ASN A 171 -5.17 -11.68 15.88
N TYR A 172 -4.72 -12.31 16.95
CA TYR A 172 -5.17 -13.63 17.38
C TYR A 172 -6.69 -13.71 17.56
N GLU A 173 -7.27 -12.80 18.33
CA GLU A 173 -8.72 -12.79 18.62
C GLU A 173 -9.56 -12.66 17.33
N LYS A 174 -9.10 -11.83 16.39
CA LYS A 174 -9.76 -11.68 15.09
C LYS A 174 -9.74 -12.98 14.31
N VAL A 175 -8.56 -13.62 14.20
CA VAL A 175 -8.43 -14.87 13.44
C VAL A 175 -9.21 -15.99 14.10
N ALA A 176 -9.13 -16.15 15.42
CA ALA A 176 -9.86 -17.14 16.17
C ALA A 176 -11.39 -16.99 16.05
N LYS A 177 -11.88 -15.75 15.98
CA LYS A 177 -13.30 -15.46 15.85
C LYS A 177 -13.93 -15.96 14.55
N TYR A 178 -13.17 -15.94 13.44
CA TYR A 178 -13.71 -16.23 12.11
C TYR A 178 -13.28 -17.59 11.53
N ASN A 179 -12.54 -18.39 12.31
CA ASN A 179 -12.15 -19.73 11.92
C ASN A 179 -12.48 -20.73 13.05
N LYS A 180 -13.11 -21.84 12.68
CA LYS A 180 -13.51 -22.87 13.65
C LYS A 180 -12.34 -23.73 14.14
N ASP A 181 -11.32 -23.87 13.30
CA ASP A 181 -10.14 -24.70 13.56
C ASP A 181 -8.87 -23.89 13.28
N LEU A 182 -8.20 -23.49 14.33
CA LEU A 182 -6.93 -22.76 14.25
C LEU A 182 -5.77 -23.65 13.88
N SER A 183 -5.86 -24.97 14.09
CA SER A 183 -4.80 -25.92 13.75
C SER A 183 -4.56 -26.03 12.24
N ALA A 184 -5.56 -25.68 11.43
CA ALA A 184 -5.44 -25.61 9.98
C ALA A 184 -4.70 -24.34 9.48
N ILE A 185 -4.43 -23.38 10.36
CA ILE A 185 -3.80 -22.10 10.03
C ILE A 185 -2.32 -22.14 10.42
N PRO A 186 -1.38 -22.12 9.47
CA PRO A 186 0.04 -22.38 9.75
C PRO A 186 0.73 -21.31 10.62
N PHE A 187 0.08 -20.18 10.88
CA PHE A 187 0.56 -19.10 11.76
C PHE A 187 0.32 -19.38 13.26
N TYR A 188 -0.34 -20.50 13.58
CA TYR A 188 -0.70 -20.91 14.93
C TYR A 188 -0.25 -22.36 15.17
N ILE A 189 0.31 -22.63 16.35
CA ILE A 189 0.70 -23.98 16.83
C ILE A 189 0.00 -24.19 18.15
N ASP A 190 -0.67 -25.34 18.30
CA ASP A 190 -1.46 -25.64 19.51
C ASP A 190 -2.41 -24.50 19.87
N GLU A 191 -3.08 -23.96 18.84
CA GLU A 191 -4.00 -22.81 18.93
C GLU A 191 -3.36 -21.49 19.41
N MET A 192 -2.05 -21.41 19.54
CA MET A 192 -1.33 -20.20 19.95
C MET A 192 -0.50 -19.61 18.80
N PRO A 193 -0.33 -18.26 18.73
CA PRO A 193 0.50 -17.62 17.72
C PRO A 193 1.93 -18.17 17.72
N MET A 194 2.49 -18.35 16.52
CA MET A 194 3.87 -18.78 16.36
C MET A 194 4.83 -17.76 16.96
N LYS A 195 5.81 -18.26 17.72
CA LYS A 195 6.85 -17.44 18.36
C LYS A 195 8.02 -17.17 17.40
N ALA A 196 8.72 -16.07 17.63
CA ALA A 196 9.98 -15.76 16.99
C ALA A 196 10.99 -16.93 17.18
N GLY A 197 11.76 -17.21 16.13
CA GLY A 197 12.66 -18.36 16.08
C GLY A 197 12.01 -19.66 15.59
N SER A 198 10.68 -19.74 15.54
CA SER A 198 9.96 -20.90 14.99
C SER A 198 10.03 -20.93 13.46
N ARG A 199 9.96 -22.13 12.88
CA ARG A 199 9.93 -22.31 11.42
C ARG A 199 8.49 -22.43 10.92
N LEU A 200 8.05 -21.43 10.15
CA LEU A 200 6.72 -21.40 9.51
C LEU A 200 6.77 -22.10 8.15
N LYS A 201 6.00 -23.17 7.99
CA LYS A 201 5.78 -23.89 6.72
C LYS A 201 4.33 -23.73 6.28
N GLN A 202 4.12 -23.61 4.96
CA GLN A 202 2.80 -23.39 4.36
C GLN A 202 2.53 -24.37 3.21
N PRO A 203 2.45 -25.67 3.47
CA PRO A 203 2.33 -26.69 2.41
C PRO A 203 1.05 -26.55 1.59
N ALA A 204 -0.06 -26.11 2.18
CA ALA A 204 -1.31 -25.84 1.47
C ALA A 204 -1.15 -24.72 0.44
N LEU A 205 -0.45 -23.63 0.79
CA LEU A 205 -0.16 -22.53 -0.13
C LEU A 205 0.78 -22.96 -1.26
N ALA A 206 1.80 -23.78 -0.96
CA ALA A 206 2.68 -24.36 -1.98
C ALA A 206 1.90 -25.21 -2.99
N LYS A 207 0.98 -26.07 -2.49
CA LYS A 207 0.07 -26.84 -3.35
C LYS A 207 -0.80 -25.93 -4.21
N THR A 208 -1.31 -24.84 -3.67
CA THR A 208 -2.12 -23.84 -4.39
C THR A 208 -1.33 -23.21 -5.54
N TYR A 209 -0.10 -22.79 -5.33
CA TYR A 209 0.74 -22.24 -6.38
C TYR A 209 1.04 -23.27 -7.49
N ARG A 210 1.27 -24.55 -7.15
CA ARG A 210 1.42 -25.62 -8.16
C ARG A 210 0.14 -25.86 -8.96
N LEU A 211 -1.00 -25.86 -8.28
CA LEU A 211 -2.29 -26.01 -8.96
C LEU A 211 -2.56 -24.90 -9.97
N ILE A 212 -2.22 -23.65 -9.61
CA ILE A 212 -2.33 -22.51 -10.52
C ILE A 212 -1.33 -22.64 -11.67
N ALA A 213 -0.11 -23.10 -11.40
CA ALA A 213 0.88 -23.35 -12.44
C ALA A 213 0.46 -24.42 -13.44
N GLU A 214 -0.27 -25.44 -12.99
CA GLU A 214 -0.75 -26.56 -13.81
C GLU A 214 -2.02 -26.20 -14.61
N LYS A 215 -3.01 -25.55 -13.95
CA LYS A 215 -4.36 -25.37 -14.49
C LYS A 215 -4.73 -23.93 -14.86
N GLY A 216 -3.81 -22.97 -14.61
CA GLY A 216 -4.06 -21.55 -14.84
C GLY A 216 -4.93 -20.90 -13.76
N ARG A 217 -5.18 -19.60 -13.91
CA ARG A 217 -5.96 -18.77 -12.97
C ARG A 217 -7.45 -19.12 -12.88
N GLU A 218 -7.97 -19.87 -13.84
CA GLU A 218 -9.38 -20.28 -13.90
C GLU A 218 -9.77 -21.15 -12.71
N VAL A 219 -8.83 -21.89 -12.11
CA VAL A 219 -9.09 -22.66 -10.88
C VAL A 219 -9.46 -21.77 -9.70
N PHE A 220 -9.01 -20.50 -9.70
CA PHE A 220 -9.34 -19.50 -8.68
C PHE A 220 -10.62 -18.76 -8.98
N TYR A 221 -10.83 -18.33 -10.24
CA TYR A 221 -11.96 -17.47 -10.60
C TYR A 221 -13.24 -18.24 -11.01
N GLY A 222 -13.18 -19.55 -11.13
CA GLY A 222 -14.36 -20.35 -11.52
C GLY A 222 -14.27 -21.82 -11.21
N GLY A 223 -13.12 -22.29 -10.70
CA GLY A 223 -12.87 -23.69 -10.36
C GLY A 223 -12.82 -23.95 -8.86
N GLU A 224 -12.10 -25.00 -8.48
CA GLU A 224 -12.09 -25.57 -7.13
C GLU A 224 -11.62 -24.61 -6.03
N ILE A 225 -10.66 -23.72 -6.31
CA ILE A 225 -10.24 -22.68 -5.35
C ILE A 225 -11.37 -21.66 -5.17
N GLY A 226 -12.01 -21.24 -6.27
CA GLY A 226 -13.15 -20.32 -6.23
C GLY A 226 -14.33 -20.86 -5.45
N GLU A 227 -14.65 -22.15 -5.59
CA GLU A 227 -15.69 -22.81 -4.80
C GLU A 227 -15.36 -22.82 -3.31
N ALA A 228 -14.10 -23.07 -2.94
CA ALA A 228 -13.64 -23.01 -1.56
C ALA A 228 -13.73 -21.58 -0.98
N ILE A 229 -13.39 -20.54 -1.77
CA ILE A 229 -13.58 -19.14 -1.38
C ILE A 229 -15.07 -18.87 -1.11
N VAL A 230 -15.97 -19.24 -2.03
CA VAL A 230 -17.42 -19.06 -1.86
C VAL A 230 -17.92 -19.75 -0.60
N LYS A 231 -17.50 -20.99 -0.35
CA LYS A 231 -17.83 -21.74 0.87
C LYS A 231 -17.33 -21.02 2.13
N ALA A 232 -16.08 -20.56 2.14
CA ALA A 232 -15.49 -19.87 3.27
C ALA A 232 -16.20 -18.54 3.57
N VAL A 233 -16.47 -17.73 2.53
CA VAL A 233 -17.15 -16.43 2.70
C VAL A 233 -18.59 -16.60 3.15
N ASN A 234 -19.29 -17.63 2.68
CA ASN A 234 -20.69 -17.88 2.99
C ASN A 234 -20.93 -18.68 4.29
N ALA A 235 -19.91 -18.93 5.09
CA ALA A 235 -20.06 -19.70 6.32
C ALA A 235 -21.07 -19.10 7.32
N ASN A 236 -21.33 -17.78 7.23
CA ASN A 236 -22.31 -17.05 8.06
C ASN A 236 -23.49 -16.46 7.25
N GLY A 237 -23.82 -17.06 6.12
CA GLY A 237 -24.92 -16.66 5.26
C GLY A 237 -24.50 -16.34 3.81
N PRO A 238 -25.40 -16.46 2.84
CA PRO A 238 -25.11 -16.35 1.42
C PRO A 238 -24.97 -14.87 1.02
N ILE A 239 -23.74 -14.41 0.79
CA ILE A 239 -23.44 -13.04 0.35
C ILE A 239 -22.53 -13.01 -0.88
N PHE A 240 -21.86 -14.13 -1.20
CA PHE A 240 -20.84 -14.22 -2.23
C PHE A 240 -21.10 -15.41 -3.15
N THR A 241 -20.92 -15.24 -4.44
CA THR A 241 -21.21 -16.28 -5.44
C THR A 241 -19.99 -16.57 -6.31
N ILE A 242 -19.95 -17.74 -6.93
CA ILE A 242 -18.91 -18.06 -7.93
C ILE A 242 -18.95 -17.09 -9.13
N GLN A 243 -20.14 -16.51 -9.40
CA GLN A 243 -20.28 -15.52 -10.46
C GLN A 243 -19.58 -14.19 -10.15
N ASP A 244 -19.46 -13.82 -8.86
CA ASP A 244 -18.69 -12.65 -8.44
C ASP A 244 -17.21 -12.80 -8.83
N LEU A 245 -16.64 -13.99 -8.63
CA LEU A 245 -15.28 -14.33 -9.05
C LEU A 245 -15.14 -14.33 -10.57
N LYS A 246 -16.04 -15.01 -11.30
CA LYS A 246 -16.03 -15.10 -12.77
C LYS A 246 -16.17 -13.75 -13.47
N ASN A 247 -16.89 -12.83 -12.84
CA ASN A 247 -17.11 -11.48 -13.37
C ASN A 247 -15.95 -10.52 -13.09
N TYR A 248 -14.97 -10.91 -12.27
CA TYR A 248 -13.85 -10.03 -11.93
C TYR A 248 -13.06 -9.65 -13.19
N LYS A 249 -12.72 -8.36 -13.31
CA LYS A 249 -11.89 -7.80 -14.39
C LYS A 249 -10.85 -6.87 -13.81
N LEU A 250 -9.62 -6.93 -14.27
CA LEU A 250 -8.63 -5.90 -14.05
C LEU A 250 -8.75 -4.78 -15.08
N PHE A 251 -8.10 -3.65 -14.84
CA PHE A 251 -8.03 -2.56 -15.81
C PHE A 251 -6.56 -2.12 -16.02
N GLU A 252 -6.24 -1.87 -17.27
CA GLU A 252 -5.07 -1.08 -17.61
C GLU A 252 -5.48 0.38 -17.65
N ARG A 253 -4.71 1.23 -16.96
CA ARG A 253 -5.00 2.67 -16.82
C ARG A 253 -3.78 3.50 -17.21
N LYS A 254 -4.03 4.71 -17.67
CA LYS A 254 -2.98 5.73 -17.81
C LYS A 254 -2.63 6.28 -16.43
N PRO A 255 -1.34 6.47 -16.10
CA PRO A 255 -0.95 7.10 -14.84
C PRO A 255 -1.42 8.55 -14.77
N VAL A 256 -1.70 9.04 -13.56
CA VAL A 256 -1.74 10.47 -13.28
C VAL A 256 -0.33 11.02 -13.45
N GLN A 257 -0.19 12.11 -14.16
CA GLN A 257 1.09 12.74 -14.46
C GLN A 257 1.15 14.15 -13.88
N SER A 258 2.29 14.49 -13.29
CA SER A 258 2.62 15.85 -12.86
C SER A 258 4.14 16.03 -12.86
N SER A 259 4.61 17.13 -12.29
CA SER A 259 6.04 17.36 -12.06
C SER A 259 6.28 17.79 -10.61
N TYR A 260 7.50 17.63 -10.13
CA TYR A 260 7.99 18.21 -8.88
C TYR A 260 9.44 18.64 -9.06
N ARG A 261 9.74 19.93 -8.88
CA ARG A 261 11.09 20.52 -9.11
C ARG A 261 11.70 20.15 -10.48
N GLY A 262 10.87 20.03 -11.52
CA GLY A 262 11.32 19.62 -12.86
C GLY A 262 11.35 18.12 -13.11
N TYR A 263 11.25 17.29 -12.09
CA TYR A 263 11.13 15.83 -12.21
C TYR A 263 9.70 15.43 -12.57
N LYS A 264 9.52 14.51 -13.51
CA LYS A 264 8.20 14.06 -13.95
C LYS A 264 7.71 12.89 -13.11
N VAL A 265 6.54 13.03 -12.51
CA VAL A 265 5.93 12.03 -11.60
C VAL A 265 4.82 11.28 -12.33
N TYR A 266 4.86 9.95 -12.27
CA TYR A 266 3.84 9.02 -12.77
C TYR A 266 3.27 8.25 -11.57
N ALA A 267 2.01 8.52 -11.22
CA ALA A 267 1.36 7.95 -10.06
C ALA A 267 0.09 7.17 -10.43
N VAL A 268 -0.33 6.25 -9.56
CA VAL A 268 -1.58 5.49 -9.78
C VAL A 268 -2.79 6.43 -9.82
N PRO A 269 -3.70 6.20 -10.78
CA PRO A 269 -4.97 6.94 -10.85
C PRO A 269 -6.02 6.36 -9.89
N PRO A 270 -7.19 6.99 -9.71
CA PRO A 270 -8.36 6.34 -9.13
C PRO A 270 -8.74 5.03 -9.88
N ALA A 271 -9.18 3.93 -9.23
CA ALA A 271 -9.75 3.82 -7.88
C ALA A 271 -8.74 3.88 -6.70
N SER A 272 -7.42 4.02 -6.94
CA SER A 272 -6.56 4.38 -5.81
C SER A 272 -6.79 5.83 -5.40
N SER A 273 -6.91 6.06 -4.10
CA SER A 273 -6.93 7.39 -3.50
C SER A 273 -5.54 7.81 -2.98
N GLY A 274 -4.48 7.15 -3.45
CA GLY A 274 -3.14 7.42 -2.96
C GLY A 274 -2.28 8.24 -3.93
N GLY A 275 -2.21 7.84 -5.20
CA GLY A 275 -1.27 8.47 -6.16
C GLY A 275 -1.62 9.92 -6.49
N MET A 276 -2.87 10.21 -6.85
CA MET A 276 -3.29 11.59 -7.15
C MET A 276 -3.15 12.55 -5.95
N PRO A 277 -3.54 12.20 -4.70
CA PRO A 277 -3.27 13.04 -3.54
C PRO A 277 -1.78 13.23 -3.25
N THR A 278 -0.93 12.22 -3.46
CA THR A 278 0.52 12.40 -3.35
C THR A 278 1.02 13.47 -4.33
N VAL A 279 0.55 13.43 -5.57
CA VAL A 279 0.84 14.47 -6.59
C VAL A 279 0.35 15.85 -6.13
N GLN A 280 -0.87 15.94 -5.60
CA GLN A 280 -1.41 17.20 -5.07
C GLN A 280 -0.55 17.75 -3.93
N LEU A 281 -0.15 16.92 -2.99
CA LEU A 281 0.72 17.32 -1.86
C LEU A 281 2.05 17.89 -2.36
N LEU A 282 2.71 17.19 -3.30
CA LEU A 282 3.95 17.66 -3.91
C LEU A 282 3.75 18.99 -4.66
N ASN A 283 2.65 19.13 -5.41
CA ASN A 283 2.34 20.37 -6.13
C ASN A 283 2.10 21.55 -5.17
N ILE A 284 1.47 21.34 -4.00
CA ILE A 284 1.31 22.40 -2.98
C ILE A 284 2.68 22.78 -2.43
N LEU A 285 3.50 21.79 -2.06
CA LEU A 285 4.81 22.00 -1.44
C LEU A 285 5.83 22.63 -2.39
N GLU A 286 5.70 22.46 -3.69
CA GLU A 286 6.55 23.09 -4.71
C GLU A 286 6.50 24.63 -4.68
N ASN A 287 5.45 25.22 -4.11
CA ASN A 287 5.32 26.69 -3.96
C ASN A 287 6.19 27.26 -2.82
N PHE A 288 6.90 26.41 -2.08
CA PHE A 288 7.74 26.83 -0.95
C PHE A 288 9.20 26.41 -1.17
N PRO A 289 10.17 27.18 -0.69
CA PRO A 289 11.60 26.87 -0.83
C PRO A 289 12.06 25.86 0.25
N ILE A 290 11.54 24.64 0.19
CA ILE A 290 11.74 23.59 1.19
C ILE A 290 13.22 23.20 1.30
N GLY A 291 13.92 23.10 0.16
CA GLY A 291 15.35 22.81 0.14
C GLY A 291 16.18 23.82 0.92
N ASP A 292 15.81 25.12 0.84
CA ASP A 292 16.51 26.19 1.55
C ASP A 292 16.25 26.15 3.07
N TRP A 293 15.08 25.65 3.49
CA TRP A 293 14.75 25.58 4.92
C TRP A 293 15.44 24.44 5.64
N GLY A 294 15.81 23.39 4.92
CA GLY A 294 16.49 22.21 5.43
C GLY A 294 15.58 21.04 5.77
N HIS A 295 16.20 19.86 5.77
CA HIS A 295 15.54 18.59 6.09
C HIS A 295 15.01 18.60 7.53
N ASN A 296 13.76 18.16 7.69
CA ASN A 296 13.03 18.11 8.97
C ASN A 296 13.12 19.41 9.81
N HIS A 297 13.47 20.54 9.18
CA HIS A 297 13.41 21.82 9.85
C HIS A 297 11.96 22.11 10.29
N PRO A 298 11.72 22.65 11.51
CA PRO A 298 10.37 22.86 12.04
C PRO A 298 9.43 23.65 11.12
N LYS A 299 9.98 24.65 10.40
CA LYS A 299 9.24 25.40 9.39
C LYS A 299 8.81 24.50 8.23
N THR A 300 9.70 23.65 7.69
CA THR A 300 9.39 22.69 6.64
C THR A 300 8.24 21.79 7.07
N LEU A 301 8.35 21.19 8.25
CA LEU A 301 7.34 20.26 8.77
C LEU A 301 5.99 20.93 9.04
N HIS A 302 5.97 22.20 9.46
CA HIS A 302 4.74 22.97 9.59
C HIS A 302 4.00 23.07 8.23
N TYR A 303 4.70 23.46 7.16
CA TYR A 303 4.08 23.60 5.84
C TYR A 303 3.67 22.22 5.27
N VAL A 304 4.45 21.18 5.50
CA VAL A 304 4.10 19.80 5.11
C VAL A 304 2.81 19.36 5.83
N ALA A 305 2.71 19.59 7.15
CA ALA A 305 1.54 19.25 7.94
C ALA A 305 0.29 19.99 7.46
N GLU A 306 0.40 21.29 7.16
CA GLU A 306 -0.72 22.09 6.66
C GLU A 306 -1.15 21.70 5.25
N ALA A 307 -0.20 21.38 4.36
CA ALA A 307 -0.49 20.90 3.00
C ALA A 307 -1.21 19.55 3.00
N MET A 308 -0.85 18.64 3.91
CA MET A 308 -1.51 17.35 4.09
C MET A 308 -3.01 17.50 4.39
N LYS A 309 -3.42 18.54 5.10
CA LYS A 309 -4.83 18.78 5.43
C LYS A 309 -5.70 18.97 4.18
N PHE A 310 -5.23 19.76 3.23
CA PHE A 310 -5.93 19.98 1.96
C PHE A 310 -5.97 18.71 1.13
N MET A 311 -4.85 18.01 1.03
CA MET A 311 -4.75 16.76 0.31
C MET A 311 -5.72 15.70 0.84
N LEU A 312 -5.82 15.53 2.15
CA LEU A 312 -6.73 14.57 2.78
C LEU A 312 -8.20 14.98 2.64
N LEU A 313 -8.51 16.28 2.76
CA LEU A 313 -9.87 16.78 2.57
C LEU A 313 -10.36 16.51 1.14
N ASP A 314 -9.57 16.83 0.12
CA ASP A 314 -9.95 16.63 -1.27
C ASP A 314 -10.03 15.14 -1.62
N ARG A 315 -9.11 14.31 -1.10
CA ARG A 315 -9.19 12.86 -1.18
C ARG A 315 -10.56 12.36 -0.70
N ASP A 316 -10.97 12.78 0.46
CA ASP A 316 -12.22 12.33 1.08
C ASP A 316 -13.48 12.84 0.36
N ARG A 317 -13.40 13.99 -0.32
CA ARG A 317 -14.53 14.59 -1.03
C ARG A 317 -14.74 14.08 -2.44
N PHE A 318 -13.67 13.73 -3.14
CA PHE A 318 -13.76 13.58 -4.59
C PHE A 318 -13.35 12.22 -5.14
N ILE A 319 -12.62 11.37 -4.37
CA ILE A 319 -12.05 10.16 -4.93
C ILE A 319 -12.94 8.94 -4.67
N GLY A 320 -13.20 8.20 -5.73
CA GLY A 320 -13.94 6.93 -5.74
C GLY A 320 -13.56 6.12 -6.98
N ASP A 321 -14.37 5.11 -7.31
CA ASP A 321 -14.19 4.35 -8.55
C ASP A 321 -14.66 5.19 -9.76
N PRO A 322 -13.78 5.50 -10.74
CA PRO A 322 -14.12 6.32 -11.90
C PRO A 322 -15.16 5.69 -12.83
N ALA A 323 -15.44 4.39 -12.71
CA ALA A 323 -16.54 3.74 -13.42
C ALA A 323 -17.93 4.12 -12.85
N PHE A 324 -17.98 4.62 -11.63
CA PHE A 324 -19.23 4.95 -10.91
C PHE A 324 -19.37 6.44 -10.59
N VAL A 325 -18.26 7.17 -10.49
CA VAL A 325 -18.28 8.60 -10.11
C VAL A 325 -17.32 9.42 -10.97
N LYS A 326 -17.67 10.68 -11.20
CA LYS A 326 -16.78 11.64 -11.86
C LYS A 326 -15.80 12.20 -10.85
N ILE A 327 -14.55 12.30 -11.22
CA ILE A 327 -13.43 12.75 -10.36
C ILE A 327 -12.70 13.89 -11.08
N PRO A 328 -12.43 15.03 -10.43
CA PRO A 328 -11.69 16.14 -11.03
C PRO A 328 -10.18 15.87 -11.04
N ILE A 329 -9.74 14.86 -11.79
CA ILE A 329 -8.35 14.39 -11.80
C ILE A 329 -7.39 15.51 -12.21
N GLU A 330 -7.66 16.17 -13.33
CA GLU A 330 -6.82 17.28 -13.83
C GLU A 330 -6.83 18.45 -12.84
N GLY A 331 -8.03 18.81 -12.33
CA GLY A 331 -8.19 19.90 -11.38
C GLY A 331 -7.39 19.69 -10.10
N ILE A 332 -7.50 18.51 -9.44
CA ILE A 332 -6.76 18.20 -8.22
C ILE A 332 -5.24 18.15 -8.50
N SER A 333 -4.84 17.66 -9.67
CA SER A 333 -3.43 17.53 -10.05
C SER A 333 -2.83 18.81 -10.66
N SER A 334 -3.62 19.90 -10.84
CA SER A 334 -3.14 21.13 -11.47
C SER A 334 -2.25 21.96 -10.56
N LYS A 335 -1.29 22.68 -11.17
CA LYS A 335 -0.41 23.60 -10.45
C LYS A 335 -1.16 24.85 -9.95
N GLU A 336 -2.15 25.31 -10.70
CA GLU A 336 -2.98 26.46 -10.38
C GLU A 336 -3.82 26.20 -9.13
N TYR A 337 -4.44 25.03 -9.04
CA TYR A 337 -5.17 24.63 -7.84
C TYR A 337 -4.25 24.49 -6.64
N ALA A 338 -3.11 23.85 -6.82
CA ALA A 338 -2.09 23.71 -5.76
C ALA A 338 -1.59 25.09 -5.27
N LYS A 339 -1.40 26.06 -6.16
CA LYS A 339 -1.03 27.44 -5.80
C LYS A 339 -2.13 28.13 -4.98
N LEU A 340 -3.40 27.93 -5.33
CA LEU A 340 -4.51 28.41 -4.52
C LEU A 340 -4.47 27.81 -3.11
N LEU A 341 -4.30 26.49 -2.98
CA LEU A 341 -4.22 25.83 -1.68
C LEU A 341 -3.00 26.28 -0.87
N ALA A 342 -1.84 26.40 -1.50
CA ALA A 342 -0.62 26.92 -0.88
C ALA A 342 -0.82 28.33 -0.30
N SER A 343 -1.57 29.21 -0.98
CA SER A 343 -1.87 30.58 -0.50
C SER A 343 -2.70 30.62 0.79
N LYS A 344 -3.34 29.52 1.17
CA LYS A 344 -4.13 29.40 2.41
C LYS A 344 -3.29 28.99 3.62
N ILE A 345 -2.10 28.46 3.39
CA ILE A 345 -1.21 28.03 4.47
C ILE A 345 -0.59 29.26 5.13
N GLN A 346 -0.79 29.39 6.42
CA GLN A 346 -0.26 30.51 7.20
C GLN A 346 1.12 30.17 7.76
N PRO A 347 2.07 31.09 7.78
CA PRO A 347 3.40 30.86 8.36
C PRO A 347 3.37 30.69 9.88
N TYR A 348 2.30 31.13 10.52
CA TYR A 348 2.09 31.05 11.97
C TYR A 348 0.66 30.56 12.27
N GLY A 349 0.55 29.67 13.27
CA GLY A 349 -0.72 29.04 13.63
C GLY A 349 -1.15 27.92 12.69
N VAL A 350 -2.10 27.12 13.11
CA VAL A 350 -2.60 25.94 12.38
C VAL A 350 -4.02 26.16 11.88
N ILE A 351 -4.34 25.61 10.71
CA ILE A 351 -5.69 25.57 10.18
C ILE A 351 -6.48 24.52 10.96
N SER A 352 -7.38 24.96 11.84
CA SER A 352 -8.26 24.08 12.63
C SER A 352 -9.46 23.57 11.81
N THR A 353 -10.03 24.44 10.97
CA THR A 353 -11.10 24.10 10.03
C THR A 353 -10.57 24.33 8.61
N ILE A 354 -10.43 23.25 7.87
CA ILE A 354 -9.82 23.26 6.53
C ILE A 354 -10.82 23.87 5.54
N PRO A 355 -10.49 24.99 4.86
CA PRO A 355 -11.37 25.56 3.86
C PRO A 355 -11.52 24.63 2.66
N ALA A 356 -12.77 24.31 2.33
CA ALA A 356 -13.09 23.46 1.19
C ALA A 356 -13.06 24.31 -0.09
N GLU A 357 -12.08 24.04 -0.94
CA GLU A 357 -11.98 24.65 -2.28
C GLU A 357 -12.61 23.73 -3.34
N ASP A 358 -12.80 24.25 -4.56
CA ASP A 358 -13.45 23.52 -5.66
C ASP A 358 -12.46 23.23 -6.80
N PRO A 359 -11.91 22.00 -6.90
CA PRO A 359 -11.00 21.62 -7.96
C PRO A 359 -11.66 21.56 -9.34
N TRP A 360 -13.00 21.46 -9.42
CA TRP A 360 -13.71 21.47 -10.70
C TRP A 360 -13.53 22.76 -11.48
N ARG A 361 -13.20 23.86 -10.82
CA ARG A 361 -12.89 25.14 -11.48
C ARG A 361 -11.60 25.08 -12.31
N PHE A 362 -10.74 24.09 -12.05
CA PHE A 362 -9.45 23.85 -12.69
C PHE A 362 -9.47 22.61 -13.61
N GLN A 363 -10.64 22.00 -13.72
CA GLN A 363 -10.91 20.84 -14.55
C GLN A 363 -11.64 21.28 -15.81
N GLY A 364 -11.23 21.42 -16.93
CA GLY A 364 -12.08 21.75 -18.10
C GLY A 364 -13.53 21.25 -17.92
N ALA A 365 -14.51 21.75 -18.58
CA ALA A 365 -15.94 21.64 -18.24
C ALA A 365 -16.42 20.25 -17.76
N LEU A 366 -16.84 20.11 -16.49
CA LEU A 366 -17.89 19.20 -15.95
C LEU A 366 -17.95 19.25 -14.40
N LYS A 367 -19.14 19.48 -13.82
CA LYS A 367 -19.36 19.54 -12.35
C LYS A 367 -20.02 18.28 -11.81
N SER A 368 -19.56 17.78 -10.66
CA SER A 368 -20.33 16.93 -9.74
C SER A 368 -19.75 17.02 -8.32
N SER A 369 -20.56 16.83 -7.28
CA SER A 369 -20.15 16.94 -5.88
C SER A 369 -20.66 15.73 -5.07
N GLY A 370 -19.85 15.25 -4.13
CA GLY A 370 -20.20 14.23 -3.14
C GLY A 370 -19.16 14.18 -2.03
N GLU A 371 -19.52 13.75 -0.81
CA GLU A 371 -18.58 13.61 0.32
C GLU A 371 -18.20 12.14 0.51
N ALA A 372 -16.90 11.84 0.68
CA ALA A 372 -16.38 10.54 1.04
C ALA A 372 -15.69 10.60 2.41
N LEU A 373 -15.89 9.58 3.24
CA LEU A 373 -15.10 9.33 4.44
C LEU A 373 -14.52 7.93 4.32
N ALA A 374 -13.20 7.81 4.42
CA ALA A 374 -12.49 6.54 4.36
C ALA A 374 -11.97 6.14 5.74
N SER A 375 -11.93 4.83 6.02
CA SER A 375 -11.37 4.27 7.25
C SER A 375 -9.84 4.10 7.15
N GLU A 376 -9.15 4.09 8.29
CA GLU A 376 -7.69 3.96 8.39
C GLU A 376 -7.27 2.50 8.50
N HIS A 377 -6.27 2.04 7.71
CA HIS A 377 -5.84 0.65 7.64
C HIS A 377 -4.31 0.51 7.58
N PHE A 378 -3.74 -0.57 8.18
CA PHE A 378 -2.30 -0.70 8.44
C PHE A 378 -1.65 -2.00 7.92
N SER A 379 -2.12 -2.59 6.84
CA SER A 379 -1.49 -3.80 6.30
C SER A 379 -1.31 -3.69 4.80
N THR A 380 -0.10 -3.87 4.33
CA THR A 380 0.23 -3.77 2.92
C THR A 380 1.68 -4.20 2.73
N SER A 381 2.03 -4.79 1.58
CA SER A 381 3.42 -5.01 1.17
C SER A 381 3.67 -4.27 -0.13
N THR A 382 4.88 -3.72 -0.30
CA THR A 382 5.28 -3.07 -1.55
C THR A 382 6.60 -3.65 -2.06
N LEU A 383 6.83 -3.48 -3.35
CA LEU A 383 8.05 -3.88 -4.03
C LEU A 383 8.39 -2.92 -5.15
N SER A 384 9.67 -2.77 -5.44
CA SER A 384 10.23 -2.10 -6.60
C SER A 384 11.26 -3.00 -7.25
N VAL A 385 11.19 -3.15 -8.57
CA VAL A 385 12.08 -4.02 -9.35
C VAL A 385 12.57 -3.26 -10.57
N VAL A 386 13.86 -3.38 -10.84
CA VAL A 386 14.50 -2.87 -12.06
C VAL A 386 15.37 -3.97 -12.63
N ASP A 387 15.23 -4.26 -13.92
CA ASP A 387 16.14 -5.18 -14.64
C ASP A 387 17.29 -4.44 -15.33
N LYS A 388 18.21 -5.20 -15.92
CA LYS A 388 19.39 -4.67 -16.60
C LYS A 388 19.07 -3.87 -17.86
N GLU A 389 17.91 -4.10 -18.48
CA GLU A 389 17.40 -3.37 -19.63
C GLU A 389 16.79 -2.02 -19.25
N GLY A 390 16.50 -1.80 -17.93
CA GLY A 390 15.86 -0.61 -17.39
C GLY A 390 14.33 -0.66 -17.45
N ASN A 391 13.72 -1.86 -17.59
CA ASN A 391 12.32 -2.03 -17.29
C ASN A 391 12.10 -1.90 -15.79
N ILE A 392 10.99 -1.30 -15.40
CA ILE A 392 10.69 -1.02 -13.99
C ILE A 392 9.29 -1.52 -13.67
N VAL A 393 9.15 -2.21 -12.54
CA VAL A 393 7.85 -2.54 -11.95
C VAL A 393 7.85 -2.12 -10.50
N THR A 394 6.92 -1.25 -10.14
CA THR A 394 6.64 -0.91 -8.74
C THR A 394 5.22 -1.31 -8.41
N SER A 395 5.05 -2.14 -7.40
CA SER A 395 3.74 -2.70 -7.04
C SER A 395 3.49 -2.60 -5.55
N THR A 396 2.23 -2.34 -5.22
CA THR A 396 1.73 -2.36 -3.84
C THR A 396 0.53 -3.30 -3.76
N ASN A 397 0.59 -4.25 -2.82
CA ASN A 397 -0.34 -5.36 -2.67
C ASN A 397 -0.87 -5.42 -1.24
N SER A 398 -2.15 -5.76 -1.04
CA SER A 398 -2.74 -5.72 0.30
C SER A 398 -3.92 -6.68 0.48
N LEU A 399 -4.03 -7.19 1.70
CA LEU A 399 -5.26 -7.76 2.27
C LEU A 399 -6.17 -6.68 2.91
N SER A 400 -5.73 -5.43 3.01
CA SER A 400 -6.25 -4.26 3.71
C SER A 400 -5.84 -4.22 5.18
N PHE A 401 -6.32 -5.06 6.09
CA PHE A 401 -5.77 -5.26 7.43
C PHE A 401 -4.79 -6.44 7.48
N PHE A 402 -3.96 -6.52 8.51
CA PHE A 402 -3.23 -7.77 8.79
C PHE A 402 -4.21 -8.93 8.92
N PHE A 403 -3.95 -10.04 8.25
CA PHE A 403 -4.85 -11.19 8.09
C PHE A 403 -6.21 -10.84 7.43
N GLY A 404 -6.31 -9.70 6.76
CA GLY A 404 -7.50 -9.26 6.03
C GLY A 404 -8.77 -9.30 6.87
N SER A 405 -9.77 -10.01 6.39
CA SER A 405 -11.04 -10.27 7.06
C SER A 405 -10.91 -11.16 8.31
N GLY A 406 -9.80 -11.84 8.49
CA GLY A 406 -9.63 -12.94 9.43
C GLY A 406 -10.12 -14.29 8.90
N VAL A 407 -10.78 -14.34 7.75
CA VAL A 407 -11.27 -15.57 7.12
C VAL A 407 -10.14 -16.26 6.35
N PHE A 408 -9.85 -17.50 6.72
CA PHE A 408 -8.83 -18.35 6.08
C PHE A 408 -9.49 -19.41 5.19
N VAL A 409 -8.83 -19.78 4.11
CA VAL A 409 -9.24 -20.86 3.21
C VAL A 409 -8.29 -22.06 3.44
N PRO A 410 -8.62 -22.99 4.35
CA PRO A 410 -7.67 -23.95 4.88
C PRO A 410 -7.14 -24.94 3.85
N GLU A 411 -7.98 -25.37 2.90
CA GLU A 411 -7.62 -26.30 1.84
C GLU A 411 -6.53 -25.73 0.90
N TYR A 412 -6.43 -24.39 0.82
CA TYR A 412 -5.56 -23.66 -0.10
C TYR A 412 -4.55 -22.72 0.59
N GLY A 413 -4.64 -22.54 1.91
CA GLY A 413 -3.59 -21.94 2.74
C GLY A 413 -3.44 -20.41 2.64
N PHE A 414 -4.51 -19.63 2.46
CA PHE A 414 -4.44 -18.18 2.39
C PHE A 414 -5.61 -17.47 3.07
N PHE A 415 -5.37 -16.22 3.50
CA PHE A 415 -6.40 -15.34 4.05
C PHE A 415 -7.09 -14.53 2.94
N LEU A 416 -8.36 -14.18 3.18
CA LEU A 416 -9.15 -13.30 2.34
C LEU A 416 -9.10 -11.86 2.85
N ASN A 417 -9.10 -10.90 1.91
CA ASN A 417 -9.09 -9.47 2.20
C ASN A 417 -10.32 -9.00 3.00
N ASN A 418 -10.23 -7.79 3.58
CA ASN A 418 -11.38 -7.09 4.18
C ASN A 418 -11.67 -5.76 3.49
N THR A 419 -11.42 -5.67 2.19
CA THR A 419 -11.47 -4.39 1.47
C THR A 419 -12.88 -3.81 1.33
N MET A 420 -13.96 -4.55 1.61
CA MET A 420 -15.30 -3.96 1.71
C MET A 420 -15.38 -2.89 2.81
N ASP A 421 -14.55 -2.97 3.87
CA ASP A 421 -14.49 -1.93 4.90
C ASP A 421 -13.94 -0.59 4.41
N ASN A 422 -13.27 -0.58 3.25
CA ASN A 422 -12.76 0.64 2.62
C ASN A 422 -13.86 1.50 1.98
N PHE A 423 -15.07 0.99 1.83
CA PHE A 423 -16.21 1.79 1.40
C PHE A 423 -16.68 2.74 2.51
N ALA A 424 -17.25 3.87 2.08
CA ALA A 424 -17.85 4.81 3.01
C ALA A 424 -19.15 4.24 3.62
N LYS A 425 -19.33 4.47 4.90
CA LYS A 425 -20.55 4.07 5.65
C LYS A 425 -21.75 4.97 5.35
N ASN A 426 -21.52 6.12 4.72
CA ASN A 426 -22.56 7.05 4.28
C ASN A 426 -23.01 6.73 2.85
N ALA A 427 -24.29 6.41 2.67
CA ALA A 427 -24.89 6.07 1.37
C ALA A 427 -24.80 7.22 0.32
N LYS A 428 -24.63 8.48 0.74
CA LYS A 428 -24.49 9.64 -0.14
C LYS A 428 -23.04 9.88 -0.60
N SER A 429 -22.09 9.13 -0.06
CA SER A 429 -20.68 9.26 -0.41
C SER A 429 -20.40 8.82 -1.84
N VAL A 430 -19.46 9.49 -2.52
CA VAL A 430 -18.90 9.04 -3.80
C VAL A 430 -18.26 7.64 -3.68
N ASN A 431 -17.86 7.26 -2.47
CA ASN A 431 -17.31 5.94 -2.12
C ASN A 431 -18.34 5.01 -1.44
N ALA A 432 -19.65 5.21 -1.62
CA ALA A 432 -20.64 4.25 -1.12
C ALA A 432 -20.56 2.92 -1.89
N PRO A 433 -20.79 1.76 -1.24
CA PRO A 433 -20.69 0.45 -1.88
C PRO A 433 -21.81 0.24 -2.89
N GLN A 434 -21.46 -0.36 -4.02
CA GLN A 434 -22.38 -0.81 -5.07
C GLN A 434 -21.83 -2.11 -5.67
N PRO A 435 -22.66 -3.03 -6.20
CA PRO A 435 -22.20 -4.24 -6.86
C PRO A 435 -21.17 -3.95 -7.97
N GLY A 436 -20.06 -4.69 -7.95
CA GLY A 436 -18.98 -4.56 -8.94
C GLY A 436 -18.10 -3.31 -8.80
N LYS A 437 -18.43 -2.36 -7.93
CA LYS A 437 -17.62 -1.17 -7.68
C LYS A 437 -16.31 -1.53 -7.01
N ARG A 438 -15.20 -0.89 -7.44
CA ARG A 438 -13.91 -1.07 -6.78
C ARG A 438 -13.90 -0.41 -5.42
N THR A 439 -13.29 -1.11 -4.47
CA THR A 439 -13.07 -0.57 -3.14
C THR A 439 -12.02 0.52 -3.18
N LEU A 440 -12.17 1.57 -2.41
CA LEU A 440 -11.17 2.63 -2.32
C LEU A 440 -9.88 2.06 -1.71
N SER A 441 -8.73 2.50 -2.23
CA SER A 441 -7.41 2.10 -1.75
C SER A 441 -6.51 3.31 -1.57
N THR A 442 -5.51 3.22 -0.71
CA THR A 442 -4.46 4.24 -0.52
C THR A 442 -3.12 3.83 -1.12
N MET A 443 -3.05 2.68 -1.77
CA MET A 443 -1.83 2.19 -2.42
C MET A 443 -1.33 3.18 -3.47
N SER A 444 -0.04 3.54 -3.41
CA SER A 444 0.54 4.65 -4.20
C SER A 444 1.88 4.28 -4.82
N PRO A 445 2.03 3.12 -5.48
CA PRO A 445 3.26 2.90 -6.22
C PRO A 445 3.40 3.98 -7.30
N LEU A 446 4.64 4.48 -7.51
CA LEU A 446 4.91 5.55 -8.47
C LEU A 446 6.31 5.43 -9.08
N LEU A 447 6.49 6.13 -10.21
CA LEU A 447 7.75 6.30 -10.90
C LEU A 447 8.04 7.79 -11.09
N ILE A 448 9.31 8.15 -11.00
CA ILE A 448 9.80 9.52 -11.27
C ILE A 448 10.88 9.44 -12.35
N MET A 449 10.77 10.37 -13.31
CA MET A 449 11.80 10.60 -14.33
C MET A 449 12.53 11.89 -14.02
N ASP A 450 13.81 11.93 -14.34
CA ASP A 450 14.62 13.15 -14.24
C ASP A 450 14.20 14.21 -15.30
N PRO A 451 14.72 15.45 -15.21
CA PRO A 451 14.42 16.49 -16.20
C PRO A 451 14.81 16.13 -17.63
N GLN A 452 15.69 15.14 -17.83
CA GLN A 452 16.09 14.62 -19.15
C GLN A 452 15.17 13.48 -19.64
N GLY A 453 14.18 13.07 -18.83
CA GLY A 453 13.23 12.00 -19.15
C GLY A 453 13.77 10.59 -18.90
N ARG A 454 14.89 10.44 -18.20
CA ARG A 454 15.46 9.15 -17.81
C ARG A 454 14.82 8.66 -16.49
N PRO A 455 14.75 7.35 -16.23
CA PRO A 455 14.31 6.83 -14.93
C PRO A 455 15.12 7.44 -13.78
N PHE A 456 14.46 7.95 -12.76
CA PHE A 456 15.13 8.56 -11.61
C PHE A 456 14.84 7.80 -10.32
N MET A 457 13.56 7.48 -10.07
CA MET A 457 13.15 6.80 -8.85
C MET A 457 11.94 5.90 -9.09
N SER A 458 11.92 4.73 -8.49
CA SER A 458 10.72 3.93 -8.27
C SER A 458 10.48 3.79 -6.78
N LEU A 459 9.23 3.98 -6.32
CA LEU A 459 8.91 4.05 -4.91
C LEU A 459 7.49 3.55 -4.63
N GLY A 460 7.34 2.78 -3.56
CA GLY A 460 6.07 2.41 -2.97
C GLY A 460 6.15 2.42 -1.46
N SER A 461 5.00 2.43 -0.78
CA SER A 461 4.94 2.36 0.68
C SER A 461 3.71 1.57 1.14
N ALA A 462 3.81 0.97 2.31
CA ALA A 462 2.72 0.41 3.09
C ALA A 462 2.37 1.35 4.25
N GLY A 463 1.12 1.31 4.80
CA GLY A 463 0.76 2.11 5.97
C GLY A 463 -0.60 2.81 5.91
N GLY A 464 -1.53 2.34 5.10
CA GLY A 464 -2.87 2.92 4.99
C GLY A 464 -2.84 4.38 4.52
N VAL A 465 -3.55 5.27 5.16
CA VAL A 465 -3.59 6.71 4.80
C VAL A 465 -2.23 7.41 4.93
N ARG A 466 -1.30 6.86 5.72
CA ARG A 466 0.06 7.39 5.90
C ARG A 466 0.97 7.16 4.69
N ILE A 467 0.58 6.29 3.75
CA ILE A 467 1.34 6.00 2.52
C ILE A 467 1.65 7.28 1.74
N MET A 468 0.66 8.13 1.54
CA MET A 468 0.80 9.38 0.77
C MET A 468 1.81 10.33 1.40
N SER A 469 1.73 10.48 2.71
CA SER A 469 2.63 11.34 3.49
C SER A 469 4.06 10.80 3.51
N ALA A 470 4.23 9.48 3.67
CA ALA A 470 5.54 8.84 3.63
C ALA A 470 6.20 9.03 2.26
N ILE A 471 5.50 8.71 1.19
CA ILE A 471 6.02 8.83 -0.19
C ILE A 471 6.42 10.27 -0.51
N ALA A 472 5.57 11.25 -0.19
CA ALA A 472 5.88 12.66 -0.48
C ALA A 472 7.13 13.15 0.27
N GLN A 473 7.29 12.80 1.55
CA GLN A 473 8.47 13.17 2.35
C GLN A 473 9.75 12.48 1.85
N ILE A 474 9.67 11.20 1.43
CA ILE A 474 10.81 10.49 0.84
C ILE A 474 11.22 11.15 -0.49
N ILE A 475 10.27 11.54 -1.33
CA ILE A 475 10.55 12.28 -2.59
C ILE A 475 11.24 13.60 -2.29
N MET A 476 10.77 14.35 -1.29
CA MET A 476 11.41 15.60 -0.85
C MET A 476 12.82 15.36 -0.35
N ASN A 477 13.04 14.31 0.47
CA ASN A 477 14.36 13.96 1.00
C ASN A 477 15.37 13.70 -0.13
N VAL A 478 14.96 13.03 -1.20
CA VAL A 478 15.83 12.77 -2.35
C VAL A 478 15.99 14.02 -3.22
N ILE A 479 14.89 14.72 -3.59
CA ILE A 479 14.94 15.80 -4.59
C ILE A 479 15.37 17.15 -3.98
N ASP A 480 14.82 17.53 -2.81
CA ASP A 480 15.13 18.81 -2.19
C ASP A 480 16.39 18.77 -1.30
N HIS A 481 16.75 17.58 -0.78
CA HIS A 481 17.86 17.44 0.19
C HIS A 481 19.00 16.52 -0.30
N GLY A 482 18.89 15.91 -1.49
CA GLY A 482 19.98 15.16 -2.14
C GLY A 482 20.34 13.82 -1.48
N MET A 483 19.44 13.23 -0.68
CA MET A 483 19.69 11.97 0.02
C MET A 483 19.69 10.76 -0.92
N GLY A 484 20.46 9.73 -0.58
CA GLY A 484 20.36 8.39 -1.15
C GLY A 484 19.01 7.73 -0.83
N MET A 485 18.70 6.59 -1.48
CA MET A 485 17.36 5.98 -1.35
C MET A 485 17.09 5.47 0.06
N ASP A 486 18.04 4.75 0.63
CA ASP A 486 17.90 4.17 1.97
C ASP A 486 17.93 5.26 3.05
N GLU A 487 18.86 6.23 2.92
CA GLU A 487 18.91 7.39 3.79
C GLU A 487 17.58 8.16 3.80
N ALA A 488 16.99 8.41 2.63
CA ALA A 488 15.72 9.12 2.51
C ALA A 488 14.54 8.36 3.13
N ILE A 489 14.52 7.03 3.02
CA ILE A 489 13.52 6.14 3.62
C ILE A 489 13.63 6.11 5.15
N GLU A 490 14.85 6.09 5.68
CA GLU A 490 15.09 5.95 7.13
C GLU A 490 14.82 7.24 7.93
N GLN A 491 14.66 8.40 7.28
CA GLN A 491 14.34 9.65 7.98
C GLN A 491 13.02 9.58 8.76
N ALA A 492 12.96 10.36 9.86
CA ALA A 492 11.73 10.53 10.63
C ALA A 492 10.67 11.27 9.80
N ARG A 493 9.43 10.82 9.90
CA ARG A 493 8.28 11.31 9.11
C ARG A 493 7.16 11.83 10.00
N ILE A 494 6.29 12.64 9.40
CA ILE A 494 5.06 13.15 10.01
C ILE A 494 3.84 12.78 9.18
N HIS A 495 2.66 12.72 9.81
CA HIS A 495 1.38 12.59 9.14
C HIS A 495 0.32 13.42 9.85
N ASN A 496 -0.45 14.21 9.12
CA ASN A 496 -1.58 14.95 9.70
C ASN A 496 -2.85 14.10 9.57
N ALA A 497 -3.39 13.63 10.69
CA ALA A 497 -4.68 12.97 10.71
C ALA A 497 -5.80 14.01 10.61
N THR A 498 -6.79 13.76 9.73
CA THR A 498 -7.99 14.59 9.57
C THR A 498 -9.27 13.77 9.71
N SER A 499 -10.37 14.46 9.94
CA SER A 499 -11.72 13.87 9.88
C SER A 499 -12.66 14.87 9.22
N GLY A 500 -12.98 14.61 7.97
CA GLY A 500 -13.65 15.59 7.11
C GLY A 500 -12.82 16.88 7.04
N ASN A 501 -13.43 18.03 7.34
CA ASN A 501 -12.76 19.33 7.31
C ASN A 501 -12.08 19.75 8.63
N LYS A 502 -11.90 18.82 9.58
CA LYS A 502 -11.24 19.10 10.88
C LYS A 502 -9.89 18.40 10.95
N SER A 503 -8.85 19.16 11.32
CA SER A 503 -7.57 18.60 11.72
C SER A 503 -7.73 17.90 13.08
N ARG A 504 -7.15 16.71 13.24
CA ARG A 504 -7.14 15.97 14.52
C ARG A 504 -5.78 16.07 15.18
N ALA A 505 -4.83 15.22 14.75
CA ALA A 505 -3.50 15.17 15.32
C ALA A 505 -2.44 15.24 14.22
N LEU A 506 -1.30 15.79 14.57
CA LEU A 506 -0.06 15.64 13.82
C LEU A 506 0.71 14.48 14.45
N GLU A 507 0.68 13.34 13.78
CA GLU A 507 1.42 12.15 14.16
C GLU A 507 2.89 12.34 13.83
N ILE A 508 3.76 12.01 14.76
CA ILE A 508 5.23 12.18 14.63
C ILE A 508 5.93 10.89 15.03
N GLU A 509 6.88 10.47 14.21
CA GLU A 509 7.71 9.30 14.50
C GLU A 509 8.67 9.52 15.69
N PRO A 510 9.02 8.44 16.43
CA PRO A 510 9.87 8.50 17.63
C PRO A 510 11.29 9.05 17.35
N ARG A 511 11.72 9.01 16.08
CA ARG A 511 13.07 9.47 15.65
C ARG A 511 13.16 10.98 15.45
N MET A 512 12.07 11.73 15.58
CA MET A 512 12.06 13.19 15.42
C MET A 512 12.73 13.86 16.61
N GLU A 513 13.53 14.90 16.33
CA GLU A 513 14.20 15.69 17.37
C GLU A 513 13.17 16.39 18.28
N LYS A 514 13.45 16.40 19.59
CA LYS A 514 12.51 16.95 20.59
C LYS A 514 12.27 18.44 20.40
N GLU A 515 13.29 19.19 20.04
CA GLU A 515 13.22 20.63 19.78
C GLU A 515 12.29 20.94 18.60
N VAL A 516 12.27 20.07 17.60
CA VAL A 516 11.35 20.15 16.45
C VAL A 516 9.90 19.91 16.90
N ILE A 517 9.69 18.90 17.73
CA ILE A 517 8.36 18.57 18.28
C ILE A 517 7.83 19.74 19.11
N GLU A 518 8.64 20.30 20.01
CA GLU A 518 8.25 21.44 20.85
C GLU A 518 7.94 22.69 20.00
N TYR A 519 8.71 22.95 18.96
CA TYR A 519 8.41 24.06 18.05
C TYR A 519 7.05 23.89 17.36
N LEU A 520 6.71 22.67 16.92
CA LEU A 520 5.42 22.38 16.29
C LEU A 520 4.27 22.53 17.29
N ARG A 521 4.45 22.16 18.57
CA ARG A 521 3.48 22.43 19.65
C ARG A 521 3.26 23.93 19.85
N LEU A 522 4.32 24.71 19.91
CA LEU A 522 4.24 26.17 20.04
C LEU A 522 3.54 26.83 18.84
N ARG A 523 3.56 26.20 17.66
CA ARG A 523 2.80 26.61 16.47
C ARG A 523 1.32 26.26 16.55
N GLY A 524 0.89 25.46 17.53
CA GLY A 524 -0.49 25.07 17.76
C GLY A 524 -0.87 23.71 17.16
N HIS A 525 0.10 22.91 16.67
CA HIS A 525 -0.17 21.53 16.27
C HIS A 525 -0.53 20.67 17.49
N ASN A 526 -1.61 19.89 17.38
CA ASN A 526 -1.94 18.83 18.34
C ASN A 526 -1.07 17.61 17.99
N ILE A 527 -0.08 17.30 18.82
CA ILE A 527 0.94 16.29 18.54
C ILE A 527 0.55 14.93 19.13
N GLU A 528 0.66 13.88 18.31
CA GLU A 528 0.63 12.48 18.72
C GLU A 528 1.99 11.85 18.38
N GLU A 529 2.75 11.48 19.41
CA GLU A 529 4.10 10.91 19.28
C GLU A 529 4.08 9.38 19.27
N GLY A 530 5.13 8.76 18.72
CA GLY A 530 5.35 7.33 18.79
C GLY A 530 4.66 6.51 17.69
N VAL A 531 4.10 7.17 16.68
CA VAL A 531 3.44 6.51 15.55
C VAL A 531 4.42 6.32 14.39
N TYR A 532 4.56 5.10 13.88
CA TYR A 532 5.33 4.85 12.67
C TYR A 532 4.50 5.19 11.41
N ILE A 533 5.14 5.91 10.46
CA ILE A 533 4.47 6.49 9.29
C ILE A 533 4.93 5.80 8.02
N GLY A 534 4.25 4.70 7.72
CA GLY A 534 4.49 3.87 6.54
C GLY A 534 5.76 3.04 6.61
N THR A 535 5.90 2.13 5.65
CA THR A 535 7.12 1.36 5.38
C THR A 535 7.35 1.34 3.88
N ALA A 536 8.46 1.90 3.43
CA ALA A 536 8.71 2.17 2.03
C ALA A 536 9.80 1.28 1.42
N GLN A 537 9.68 1.00 0.12
CA GLN A 537 10.67 0.29 -0.68
C GLN A 537 10.87 1.06 -1.98
N GLY A 538 12.11 1.35 -2.32
CA GLY A 538 12.42 2.15 -3.49
C GLY A 538 13.77 1.85 -4.12
N ILE A 539 13.94 2.33 -5.34
CA ILE A 539 15.19 2.26 -6.11
C ILE A 539 15.42 3.63 -6.74
N LEU A 540 16.60 4.20 -6.52
CA LEU A 540 17.08 5.45 -7.10
C LEU A 540 18.12 5.14 -8.17
N PHE A 541 18.11 5.88 -9.27
CA PHE A 541 19.08 5.74 -10.35
C PHE A 541 20.19 6.78 -10.24
N ASP A 542 21.43 6.32 -10.17
CA ASP A 542 22.63 7.13 -10.26
C ASP A 542 23.20 7.00 -11.69
N HIS A 543 22.79 7.91 -12.56
CA HIS A 543 23.20 7.91 -13.96
C HIS A 543 24.68 8.30 -14.17
N GLU A 544 25.28 9.03 -13.21
CA GLU A 544 26.70 9.41 -13.31
C GLU A 544 27.59 8.19 -13.09
N LYS A 545 27.22 7.34 -12.12
CA LYS A 545 27.96 6.10 -11.82
C LYS A 545 27.44 4.90 -12.60
N GLY A 546 26.34 5.04 -13.37
CA GLY A 546 25.71 3.95 -14.11
C GLY A 546 25.25 2.81 -13.19
N GLN A 547 24.65 3.14 -12.06
CA GLN A 547 24.20 2.18 -11.04
C GLN A 547 22.87 2.56 -10.44
N MET A 548 22.24 1.61 -9.76
CA MET A 548 21.05 1.80 -8.94
C MET A 548 21.43 1.80 -7.45
N ASN A 549 20.73 2.60 -6.66
CA ASN A 549 20.78 2.62 -5.21
C ASN A 549 19.43 2.16 -4.66
N GLY A 550 19.40 1.03 -3.97
CA GLY A 550 18.21 0.43 -3.40
C GLY A 550 18.07 0.73 -1.93
N GLY A 551 16.87 1.14 -1.49
CA GLY A 551 16.52 1.34 -0.10
C GLY A 551 15.28 0.56 0.29
N ALA A 552 15.21 0.09 1.54
CA ALA A 552 14.08 -0.65 2.08
C ALA A 552 13.95 -0.42 3.60
N ASP A 553 12.75 -0.06 4.03
CA ASP A 553 12.42 0.44 5.35
C ASP A 553 12.71 -0.55 6.48
N SER A 554 13.55 -0.15 7.43
CA SER A 554 13.89 -0.91 8.64
C SER A 554 12.76 -0.97 9.68
N ARG A 555 11.67 -0.22 9.50
CA ARG A 555 10.46 -0.31 10.35
C ARG A 555 9.75 -1.65 10.19
N ARG A 556 10.10 -2.42 9.16
CA ARG A 556 9.78 -3.84 8.94
C ARG A 556 11.04 -4.57 8.46
N LEU A 557 10.87 -5.77 7.89
CA LEU A 557 11.94 -6.64 7.38
C LEU A 557 12.35 -6.32 5.94
N GLY A 558 12.16 -5.07 5.51
CA GLY A 558 12.48 -4.63 4.16
C GLY A 558 13.96 -4.80 3.84
N VAL A 559 14.27 -5.29 2.64
CA VAL A 559 15.66 -5.44 2.15
C VAL A 559 15.70 -5.19 0.65
N ALA A 560 16.65 -4.35 0.22
CA ALA A 560 17.04 -4.26 -1.17
C ALA A 560 18.12 -5.30 -1.49
N VAL A 561 18.03 -5.95 -2.66
CA VAL A 561 19.01 -6.93 -3.16
C VAL A 561 19.29 -6.63 -4.63
N GLY A 562 20.56 -6.47 -4.96
CA GLY A 562 21.03 -6.26 -6.32
C GLY A 562 22.09 -7.29 -6.77
N PHE A 563 22.50 -7.26 -8.05
CA PHE A 563 23.55 -8.12 -8.60
C PHE A 563 24.26 -7.49 -9.81
#